data_062f4bac9895633ddc199f7abfa5f915
#
_entry.id   062f4bac9895633ddc199f7abfa5f915
#
_cell.length_a   1.000
_cell.length_b   1.000
_cell.length_c   1.000
_cell.angle_alpha   90.00
_cell.angle_beta   90.00
_cell.angle_gamma   90.00
#
_symmetry.space_group_name_H-M   'P 1'
#
loop_
_entity.id
_entity.type
_entity.pdbx_description
1 polymer ?
#
loop_
_entity_poly.entity_id
_entity_poly.type
_entity_poly.pdbx_seq_one_letter_code
_entity_poly.pdbx_strand_id
1 'polypeptide(L)'
;MTLQTSTGKHETLVMKFGGTSVGTIAAMRQVVAIICDERRQWKNLVVVTSALNGVTDLLLSMASGKADVTEAATTLRHRHVEIAEALVTDKAAREKALLETHKIIDQVVDLCQAVAVLGETTPRVLDTIASAGERMSIYVLAAAIEAQGIPAQPVEATRLIRTDDHFTDAHPDMAKTRELTCAVLQPILEQGIVPVITGFLAANGKGNITTLGRGGSDYSAALIGAALPADDVWIYTDVDGVMTADPRLVPSAATVPVCSYREIAELAYYGAKVLHPKTIRPVIEAGIGLRVCNTFNPGHPGTRLVTDLEAHPGVIKAITTVRDLQLVTIEGHGMLGVPGVAARTFDTVAKSGASVPLITQASSEQSICFAIPSASSARVVGMLEAAFEHEIEHRDIDRVWATEEVGIVTVVGEGMKSTPGVAGRVFTA
;
A
#
# COMPACT_ATOMS: atom_id res chain seq x y z
N MET A 1 -28.38 -14.15 -21.52
CA MET A 1 -27.97 -15.29 -20.68
C MET A 1 -28.21 -14.86 -19.22
N THR A 2 -29.19 -15.45 -18.59
CA THR A 2 -29.74 -15.06 -17.28
C THR A 2 -28.70 -15.32 -16.21
N LEU A 3 -28.31 -14.29 -15.47
CA LEU A 3 -27.50 -14.42 -14.24
C LEU A 3 -28.30 -15.29 -13.25
N GLN A 4 -27.82 -16.49 -12.99
CA GLN A 4 -28.30 -17.30 -11.88
C GLN A 4 -27.96 -16.57 -10.59
N THR A 5 -28.98 -15.99 -9.95
CA THR A 5 -28.91 -15.57 -8.57
C THR A 5 -28.84 -16.83 -7.70
N SER A 6 -27.63 -17.21 -7.30
CA SER A 6 -27.47 -18.20 -6.26
C SER A 6 -27.97 -17.59 -4.96
N THR A 7 -29.04 -18.15 -4.41
CA THR A 7 -29.65 -17.78 -3.11
C THR A 7 -28.87 -18.31 -1.90
N GLY A 8 -27.59 -18.59 -2.04
CA GLY A 8 -26.68 -18.91 -0.94
C GLY A 8 -25.98 -17.64 -0.45
N LYS A 9 -25.85 -17.44 0.87
CA LYS A 9 -24.94 -16.44 1.42
C LYS A 9 -23.53 -16.69 0.84
N HIS A 10 -22.87 -15.63 0.42
CA HIS A 10 -21.44 -15.69 0.10
C HIS A 10 -20.67 -16.21 1.32
N GLU A 11 -19.65 -17.02 1.11
CA GLU A 11 -18.97 -17.71 2.22
C GLU A 11 -18.07 -16.77 3.01
N THR A 12 -17.07 -16.17 2.38
CA THR A 12 -16.04 -15.42 3.11
C THR A 12 -15.65 -14.12 2.39
N LEU A 13 -15.76 -12.99 3.10
CA LEU A 13 -15.29 -11.68 2.67
C LEU A 13 -14.14 -11.21 3.57
N VAL A 14 -13.05 -10.75 2.97
CA VAL A 14 -11.99 -10.02 3.66
C VAL A 14 -12.12 -8.53 3.36
N MET A 15 -12.27 -7.72 4.40
CA MET A 15 -12.43 -6.27 4.29
C MET A 15 -11.21 -5.58 4.89
N LYS A 16 -10.58 -4.66 4.14
CA LYS A 16 -9.47 -3.87 4.67
C LYS A 16 -9.86 -2.40 4.78
N PHE A 17 -9.56 -1.79 5.91
CA PHE A 17 -9.78 -0.36 6.15
C PHE A 17 -8.45 0.36 6.35
N GLY A 18 -8.21 1.41 5.55
CA GLY A 18 -7.01 2.24 5.58
C GLY A 18 -6.98 3.21 6.77
N GLY A 19 -5.85 3.86 6.98
CA GLY A 19 -5.67 4.81 8.09
C GLY A 19 -6.65 5.98 8.07
N THR A 20 -7.00 6.51 6.90
CA THR A 20 -8.05 7.55 6.73
C THR A 20 -9.43 7.03 7.13
N SER A 21 -9.72 5.77 6.85
CA SER A 21 -10.99 5.11 7.20
C SER A 21 -11.17 4.89 8.71
N VAL A 22 -10.08 4.82 9.47
CA VAL A 22 -10.13 4.59 10.93
C VAL A 22 -9.58 5.77 11.75
N GLY A 23 -9.17 6.86 11.10
CA GLY A 23 -8.42 7.96 11.70
C GLY A 23 -9.22 8.91 12.58
N THR A 24 -10.53 8.92 12.52
CA THR A 24 -11.43 9.81 13.28
C THR A 24 -12.63 9.05 13.82
N ILE A 25 -13.32 9.62 14.81
CA ILE A 25 -14.56 9.04 15.38
C ILE A 25 -15.61 8.82 14.29
N ALA A 26 -15.83 9.79 13.40
CA ALA A 26 -16.80 9.71 12.33
C ALA A 26 -16.46 8.59 11.32
N ALA A 27 -15.19 8.50 10.93
CA ALA A 27 -14.69 7.48 10.03
C ALA A 27 -14.82 6.07 10.64
N MET A 28 -14.38 5.89 11.89
CA MET A 28 -14.49 4.61 12.59
C MET A 28 -15.94 4.17 12.78
N ARG A 29 -16.86 5.10 13.06
CA ARG A 29 -18.30 4.83 13.12
C ARG A 29 -18.83 4.33 11.77
N GLN A 30 -18.39 4.93 10.68
CA GLN A 30 -18.73 4.50 9.33
C GLN A 30 -18.21 3.09 9.03
N VAL A 31 -16.96 2.79 9.42
CA VAL A 31 -16.38 1.43 9.30
C VAL A 31 -17.24 0.40 10.04
N VAL A 32 -17.60 0.68 11.28
CA VAL A 32 -18.46 -0.22 12.08
C VAL A 32 -19.81 -0.42 11.41
N ALA A 33 -20.43 0.63 10.86
CA ALA A 33 -21.71 0.53 10.14
C ALA A 33 -21.57 -0.36 8.90
N ILE A 34 -20.52 -0.19 8.10
CA ILE A 34 -20.24 -1.03 6.92
C ILE A 34 -20.08 -2.51 7.33
N ILE A 35 -19.33 -2.80 8.39
CA ILE A 35 -19.14 -4.17 8.89
C ILE A 35 -20.48 -4.77 9.34
N CYS A 36 -21.33 -4.00 10.01
CA CYS A 36 -22.67 -4.45 10.42
C CYS A 36 -23.56 -4.80 9.22
N ASP A 37 -23.50 -4.01 8.17
CA ASP A 37 -24.32 -4.24 6.96
C ASP A 37 -23.80 -5.46 6.18
N GLU A 38 -22.50 -5.61 5.99
CA GLU A 38 -21.93 -6.75 5.27
C GLU A 38 -22.08 -8.07 6.05
N ARG A 39 -22.09 -8.04 7.39
CA ARG A 39 -22.33 -9.22 8.22
C ARG A 39 -23.69 -9.88 7.98
N ARG A 40 -24.66 -9.14 7.46
CA ARG A 40 -25.99 -9.68 7.09
C ARG A 40 -25.96 -10.48 5.79
N GLN A 41 -25.01 -10.16 4.91
CA GLN A 41 -24.91 -10.72 3.56
C GLN A 41 -23.89 -11.88 3.49
N TRP A 42 -22.84 -11.80 4.29
CA TRP A 42 -21.74 -12.76 4.29
C TRP A 42 -21.79 -13.68 5.50
N LYS A 43 -21.47 -14.95 5.29
CA LYS A 43 -21.39 -15.94 6.38
C LYS A 43 -20.20 -15.64 7.28
N ASN A 44 -19.04 -15.40 6.69
CA ASN A 44 -17.78 -15.09 7.36
C ASN A 44 -17.29 -13.71 6.94
N LEU A 45 -16.95 -12.87 7.90
CA LEU A 45 -16.26 -11.62 7.68
C LEU A 45 -14.91 -11.65 8.38
N VAL A 46 -13.89 -11.15 7.68
CA VAL A 46 -12.54 -10.93 8.20
C VAL A 46 -12.21 -9.46 8.00
N VAL A 47 -11.84 -8.76 9.06
CA VAL A 47 -11.52 -7.34 9.01
C VAL A 47 -10.03 -7.13 9.19
N VAL A 48 -9.38 -6.42 8.27
CA VAL A 48 -7.98 -6.00 8.36
C VAL A 48 -7.95 -4.49 8.52
N THR A 49 -7.28 -3.98 9.54
CA THR A 49 -7.21 -2.53 9.80
C THR A 49 -5.78 -2.01 9.81
N SER A 50 -5.61 -0.78 9.33
CA SER A 50 -4.37 -0.02 9.48
C SER A 50 -4.33 0.69 10.84
N ALA A 51 -3.20 1.29 11.17
CA ALA A 51 -3.07 2.30 12.21
C ALA A 51 -4.01 3.48 11.95
N LEU A 52 -4.38 4.25 12.97
CA LEU A 52 -5.07 5.52 12.81
C LEU A 52 -4.20 6.46 11.97
N ASN A 53 -4.83 7.29 11.12
CA ASN A 53 -4.12 8.21 10.23
C ASN A 53 -3.05 9.04 10.96
N GLY A 54 -1.82 9.04 10.45
CA GLY A 54 -0.67 9.76 11.00
C GLY A 54 0.00 9.09 12.23
N VAL A 55 -0.55 7.99 12.75
CA VAL A 55 0.03 7.30 13.92
C VAL A 55 1.36 6.63 13.55
N THR A 56 1.46 5.99 12.41
CA THR A 56 2.72 5.36 11.97
C THR A 56 3.83 6.40 11.79
N ASP A 57 3.53 7.57 11.21
CA ASP A 57 4.49 8.67 11.06
C ASP A 57 4.95 9.21 12.42
N LEU A 58 4.03 9.33 13.38
CA LEU A 58 4.34 9.75 14.73
C LEU A 58 5.27 8.75 15.44
N LEU A 59 4.98 7.45 15.33
CA LEU A 59 5.81 6.36 15.89
C LEU A 59 7.23 6.37 15.28
N LEU A 60 7.36 6.54 13.97
CA LEU A 60 8.67 6.65 13.31
C LEU A 60 9.40 7.94 13.70
N SER A 61 8.68 9.04 13.95
CA SER A 61 9.27 10.30 14.44
C SER A 61 9.79 10.16 15.86
N MET A 62 9.09 9.41 16.74
CA MET A 62 9.60 9.04 18.07
C MET A 62 10.88 8.21 17.97
N ALA A 63 10.88 7.17 17.12
CA ALA A 63 12.03 6.28 16.93
C ALA A 63 13.27 7.00 16.38
N SER A 64 13.07 8.05 15.58
CA SER A 64 14.16 8.86 14.99
C SER A 64 14.57 10.07 15.86
N GLY A 65 13.99 10.25 17.05
CA GLY A 65 14.26 11.39 17.92
C GLY A 65 13.75 12.74 17.40
N LYS A 66 12.89 12.76 16.38
CA LYS A 66 12.30 13.97 15.81
C LYS A 66 11.09 14.47 16.61
N ALA A 67 10.42 13.58 17.35
CA ALA A 67 9.31 13.90 18.23
C ALA A 67 9.69 13.58 19.67
N ASP A 68 9.20 14.42 20.62
CA ASP A 68 9.29 14.11 22.05
C ASP A 68 8.45 12.87 22.37
N VAL A 69 9.08 11.88 23.01
CA VAL A 69 8.47 10.58 23.30
C VAL A 69 7.28 10.69 24.24
N THR A 70 7.35 11.57 25.23
CA THR A 70 6.31 11.75 26.26
C THR A 70 5.07 12.44 25.68
N GLU A 71 5.29 13.51 24.90
CA GLU A 71 4.23 14.25 24.23
C GLU A 71 3.53 13.37 23.18
N ALA A 72 4.30 12.65 22.36
CA ALA A 72 3.77 11.72 21.37
C ALA A 72 2.97 10.58 22.02
N ALA A 73 3.47 9.98 23.12
CA ALA A 73 2.73 8.96 23.85
C ALA A 73 1.41 9.50 24.42
N THR A 74 1.40 10.73 24.92
CA THR A 74 0.17 11.40 25.38
C THR A 74 -0.83 11.58 24.25
N THR A 75 -0.36 12.01 23.08
CA THR A 75 -1.18 12.15 21.86
C THR A 75 -1.75 10.80 21.42
N LEU A 76 -0.95 9.73 21.41
CA LEU A 76 -1.41 8.38 21.06
C LEU A 76 -2.51 7.91 22.01
N ARG A 77 -2.34 8.08 23.33
CA ARG A 77 -3.36 7.70 24.32
C ARG A 77 -4.64 8.48 24.11
N HIS A 78 -4.55 9.81 24.00
CA HIS A 78 -5.70 10.69 23.86
C HIS A 78 -6.55 10.28 22.63
N ARG A 79 -5.93 10.12 21.46
CA ARG A 79 -6.64 9.73 20.23
C ARG A 79 -7.37 8.41 20.33
N HIS A 80 -6.77 7.38 20.94
CA HIS A 80 -7.43 6.08 21.10
C HIS A 80 -8.54 6.12 22.16
N VAL A 81 -8.34 6.88 23.25
CA VAL A 81 -9.37 7.10 24.29
C VAL A 81 -10.59 7.80 23.71
N GLU A 82 -10.43 8.90 22.97
CA GLU A 82 -11.53 9.63 22.34
C GLU A 82 -12.40 8.74 21.45
N ILE A 83 -11.76 7.90 20.61
CA ILE A 83 -12.47 6.98 19.72
C ILE A 83 -13.18 5.89 20.53
N ALA A 84 -12.52 5.31 21.54
CA ALA A 84 -13.11 4.26 22.36
C ALA A 84 -14.29 4.80 23.17
N GLU A 85 -14.21 5.99 23.76
CA GLU A 85 -15.30 6.63 24.50
C GLU A 85 -16.51 6.94 23.62
N ALA A 86 -16.26 7.36 22.38
CA ALA A 86 -17.33 7.70 21.44
C ALA A 86 -18.07 6.48 20.84
N LEU A 87 -17.44 5.30 20.82
CA LEU A 87 -17.96 4.12 20.11
C LEU A 87 -18.28 2.94 21.03
N VAL A 88 -17.66 2.84 22.20
CA VAL A 88 -17.84 1.73 23.15
C VAL A 88 -18.54 2.22 24.41
N THR A 89 -19.85 2.01 24.46
CA THR A 89 -20.69 2.47 25.58
C THR A 89 -20.48 1.65 26.86
N ASP A 90 -20.24 0.34 26.70
CA ASP A 90 -19.92 -0.52 27.85
C ASP A 90 -18.56 -0.15 28.44
N LYS A 91 -18.57 0.22 29.73
CA LYS A 91 -17.36 0.69 30.44
C LYS A 91 -16.30 -0.39 30.57
N ALA A 92 -16.71 -1.63 30.87
CA ALA A 92 -15.77 -2.72 31.12
C ALA A 92 -15.08 -3.16 29.81
N ALA A 93 -15.84 -3.26 28.71
CA ALA A 93 -15.29 -3.53 27.38
C ALA A 93 -14.33 -2.43 26.93
N ARG A 94 -14.70 -1.16 27.14
CA ARG A 94 -13.84 -0.01 26.83
C ARG A 94 -12.54 -0.01 27.63
N GLU A 95 -12.62 -0.21 28.94
CA GLU A 95 -11.42 -0.27 29.81
C GLU A 95 -10.50 -1.42 29.41
N LYS A 96 -11.04 -2.58 29.06
CA LYS A 96 -10.27 -3.73 28.57
C LYS A 96 -9.53 -3.41 27.26
N ALA A 97 -10.21 -2.80 26.27
CA ALA A 97 -9.57 -2.41 25.00
C ALA A 97 -8.47 -1.36 25.22
N LEU A 98 -8.74 -0.35 26.04
CA LEU A 98 -7.77 0.70 26.35
C LEU A 98 -6.57 0.19 27.16
N LEU A 99 -6.77 -0.79 28.05
CA LEU A 99 -5.67 -1.40 28.79
C LEU A 99 -4.64 -2.03 27.85
N GLU A 100 -5.10 -2.80 26.85
CA GLU A 100 -4.19 -3.41 25.87
C GLU A 100 -3.52 -2.34 24.98
N THR A 101 -4.27 -1.34 24.55
CA THR A 101 -3.74 -0.20 23.80
C THR A 101 -2.65 0.55 24.58
N HIS A 102 -2.87 0.82 25.87
CA HIS A 102 -1.90 1.51 26.73
C HIS A 102 -0.63 0.69 26.95
N LYS A 103 -0.76 -0.64 27.16
CA LYS A 103 0.42 -1.53 27.25
C LYS A 103 1.31 -1.44 26.02
N ILE A 104 0.71 -1.37 24.82
CA ILE A 104 1.47 -1.24 23.57
C ILE A 104 2.19 0.11 23.52
N ILE A 105 1.52 1.20 23.93
CA ILE A 105 2.13 2.53 23.98
C ILE A 105 3.32 2.54 24.97
N ASP A 106 3.17 1.93 26.14
CA ASP A 106 4.25 1.83 27.14
C ASP A 106 5.45 1.08 26.56
N GLN A 107 5.23 -0.04 25.89
CA GLN A 107 6.30 -0.79 25.19
C GLN A 107 7.03 0.05 24.14
N VAL A 108 6.31 0.87 23.38
CA VAL A 108 6.92 1.78 22.40
C VAL A 108 7.76 2.86 23.09
N VAL A 109 7.26 3.44 24.17
CA VAL A 109 8.00 4.43 24.96
C VAL A 109 9.32 3.84 25.45
N ASP A 110 9.28 2.64 26.05
CA ASP A 110 10.48 1.94 26.54
C ASP A 110 11.49 1.69 25.40
N LEU A 111 11.00 1.24 24.23
CA LEU A 111 11.86 1.01 23.07
C LEU A 111 12.48 2.30 22.54
N CYS A 112 11.71 3.39 22.44
CA CYS A 112 12.22 4.68 21.96
C CYS A 112 13.26 5.26 22.92
N GLN A 113 13.06 5.09 24.25
CA GLN A 113 14.04 5.50 25.27
C GLN A 113 15.34 4.68 25.15
N ALA A 114 15.23 3.36 24.92
CA ALA A 114 16.38 2.51 24.70
C ALA A 114 17.15 2.91 23.43
N VAL A 115 16.45 3.19 22.32
CA VAL A 115 17.04 3.71 21.07
C VAL A 115 17.77 5.04 21.31
N ALA A 116 17.18 5.96 22.07
CA ALA A 116 17.79 7.24 22.38
C ALA A 116 19.12 7.09 23.19
N VAL A 117 19.19 6.12 24.10
CA VAL A 117 20.40 5.81 24.85
C VAL A 117 21.47 5.15 23.97
N LEU A 118 21.07 4.25 23.07
CA LEU A 118 22.00 3.54 22.17
C LEU A 118 22.53 4.45 21.04
N GLY A 119 21.78 5.50 20.68
CA GLY A 119 22.14 6.42 19.60
C GLY A 119 21.96 5.86 18.18
N GLU A 120 21.45 4.63 18.04
CA GLU A 120 21.21 3.98 16.75
C GLU A 120 19.93 3.15 16.77
N THR A 121 19.34 2.98 15.60
CA THR A 121 18.13 2.19 15.38
C THR A 121 18.37 1.13 14.34
N THR A 122 18.01 -0.13 14.63
CA THR A 122 18.05 -1.22 13.65
C THR A 122 16.73 -1.35 12.90
N PRO A 123 16.72 -1.89 11.64
CA PRO A 123 15.48 -2.16 10.90
C PRO A 123 14.46 -3.01 11.69
N ARG A 124 14.94 -3.97 12.50
CA ARG A 124 14.08 -4.78 13.38
C ARG A 124 13.38 -3.96 14.45
N VAL A 125 14.08 -3.01 15.07
CA VAL A 125 13.48 -2.13 16.08
C VAL A 125 12.47 -1.19 15.43
N LEU A 126 12.76 -0.67 14.22
CA LEU A 126 11.82 0.14 13.45
C LEU A 126 10.53 -0.62 13.14
N ASP A 127 10.62 -1.88 12.70
CA ASP A 127 9.45 -2.72 12.46
C ASP A 127 8.60 -2.90 13.72
N THR A 128 9.25 -3.14 14.86
CA THR A 128 8.55 -3.30 16.13
C THR A 128 7.81 -2.04 16.55
N ILE A 129 8.45 -0.87 16.42
CA ILE A 129 7.84 0.42 16.77
C ILE A 129 6.73 0.77 15.75
N ALA A 130 7.00 0.67 14.45
CA ALA A 130 6.02 1.00 13.40
C ALA A 130 4.75 0.14 13.48
N SER A 131 4.89 -1.14 13.83
CA SER A 131 3.76 -2.09 13.95
C SER A 131 2.78 -1.77 15.08
N ALA A 132 3.18 -0.95 16.05
CA ALA A 132 2.36 -0.66 17.23
C ALA A 132 1.05 0.06 16.86
N GLY A 133 1.04 0.83 15.78
CA GLY A 133 -0.15 1.55 15.35
C GLY A 133 -1.32 0.62 15.02
N GLU A 134 -1.09 -0.40 14.22
CA GLU A 134 -2.09 -1.41 13.89
C GLU A 134 -2.47 -2.25 15.09
N ARG A 135 -1.51 -2.59 15.94
CA ARG A 135 -1.74 -3.35 17.18
C ARG A 135 -2.66 -2.60 18.15
N MET A 136 -2.51 -1.28 18.27
CA MET A 136 -3.44 -0.44 19.04
C MET A 136 -4.83 -0.39 18.40
N SER A 137 -4.91 -0.25 17.09
CA SER A 137 -6.17 -0.06 16.36
C SER A 137 -7.12 -1.25 16.47
N ILE A 138 -6.61 -2.50 16.46
CA ILE A 138 -7.45 -3.70 16.48
C ILE A 138 -8.28 -3.85 17.76
N TYR A 139 -7.77 -3.44 18.92
CA TYR A 139 -8.50 -3.55 20.18
C TYR A 139 -9.68 -2.59 20.25
N VAL A 140 -9.48 -1.35 19.80
CA VAL A 140 -10.54 -0.33 19.78
C VAL A 140 -11.61 -0.68 18.75
N LEU A 141 -11.20 -1.11 17.52
CA LEU A 141 -12.16 -1.49 16.49
C LEU A 141 -12.95 -2.74 16.86
N ALA A 142 -12.31 -3.78 17.41
CA ALA A 142 -13.01 -4.98 17.86
C ALA A 142 -14.05 -4.66 18.93
N ALA A 143 -13.71 -3.87 19.94
CA ALA A 143 -14.65 -3.43 20.98
C ALA A 143 -15.81 -2.58 20.42
N ALA A 144 -15.54 -1.75 19.39
CA ALA A 144 -16.58 -0.96 18.73
C ALA A 144 -17.55 -1.84 17.92
N ILE A 145 -17.07 -2.92 17.29
CA ILE A 145 -17.92 -3.92 16.60
C ILE A 145 -18.73 -4.70 17.62
N GLU A 146 -18.13 -5.15 18.73
CA GLU A 146 -18.84 -5.86 19.82
C GLU A 146 -19.96 -4.99 20.44
N ALA A 147 -19.73 -3.68 20.56
CA ALA A 147 -20.76 -2.74 21.04
C ALA A 147 -22.01 -2.68 20.14
N GLN A 148 -21.94 -3.16 18.90
CA GLN A 148 -23.10 -3.33 18.00
C GLN A 148 -23.74 -4.73 18.07
N GLY A 149 -23.33 -5.58 19.03
CA GLY A 149 -23.82 -6.93 19.20
C GLY A 149 -23.26 -7.97 18.24
N ILE A 150 -22.21 -7.65 17.51
CA ILE A 150 -21.49 -8.60 16.64
C ILE A 150 -20.24 -9.10 17.37
N PRO A 151 -20.13 -10.42 17.66
CA PRO A 151 -18.92 -10.96 18.28
C PRO A 151 -17.68 -10.66 17.43
N ALA A 152 -16.68 -10.05 18.03
CA ALA A 152 -15.44 -9.70 17.36
C ALA A 152 -14.22 -10.02 18.24
N GLN A 153 -13.09 -10.32 17.61
CA GLN A 153 -11.86 -10.67 18.32
C GLN A 153 -10.64 -10.03 17.66
N PRO A 154 -9.78 -9.31 18.41
CA PRO A 154 -8.52 -8.79 17.89
C PRO A 154 -7.53 -9.95 17.65
N VAL A 155 -6.86 -9.94 16.49
CA VAL A 155 -5.88 -10.94 16.09
C VAL A 155 -4.65 -10.24 15.51
N GLU A 156 -3.47 -10.44 16.09
CA GLU A 156 -2.22 -9.94 15.50
C GLU A 156 -1.79 -10.80 14.29
N ALA A 157 -1.49 -10.17 13.17
CA ALA A 157 -1.06 -10.85 11.93
C ALA A 157 0.27 -11.59 12.09
N THR A 158 1.06 -11.29 13.11
CA THR A 158 2.24 -12.09 13.50
C THR A 158 1.94 -13.57 13.75
N ARG A 159 0.69 -13.89 14.07
CA ARG A 159 0.21 -15.27 14.27
C ARG A 159 -0.24 -15.93 12.94
N LEU A 160 -0.43 -15.14 11.89
CA LEU A 160 -1.06 -15.54 10.64
C LEU A 160 -0.06 -15.54 9.48
N ILE A 161 0.71 -14.46 9.33
CA ILE A 161 1.59 -14.24 8.19
C ILE A 161 3.04 -14.51 8.60
N ARG A 162 3.66 -15.43 7.86
CA ARG A 162 5.08 -15.78 8.03
C ARG A 162 5.91 -15.16 6.92
N THR A 163 7.09 -14.59 7.29
CA THR A 163 8.00 -13.94 6.34
C THR A 163 9.45 -14.42 6.50
N ASP A 164 10.31 -13.94 5.61
CA ASP A 164 11.76 -13.96 5.76
C ASP A 164 12.26 -12.95 6.83
N ASP A 165 13.59 -12.80 6.93
CA ASP A 165 14.27 -11.90 7.87
C ASP A 165 14.54 -10.49 7.25
N HIS A 166 13.88 -10.12 6.13
CA HIS A 166 13.99 -8.80 5.49
C HIS A 166 13.12 -7.79 6.23
N PHE A 167 13.69 -7.13 7.23
CA PHE A 167 12.95 -6.10 7.98
C PHE A 167 12.63 -4.90 7.08
N THR A 168 11.54 -4.22 7.35
CA THR A 168 10.95 -3.05 6.66
C THR A 168 10.29 -3.33 5.31
N ASP A 169 10.61 -4.46 4.64
CA ASP A 169 9.99 -4.89 3.37
C ASP A 169 10.06 -6.43 3.23
N ALA A 170 9.48 -7.13 4.22
CA ALA A 170 9.56 -8.58 4.34
C ALA A 170 8.76 -9.31 3.26
N HIS A 171 9.27 -10.47 2.83
CA HIS A 171 8.63 -11.31 1.82
C HIS A 171 7.87 -12.46 2.49
N PRO A 172 6.57 -12.63 2.21
CA PRO A 172 5.76 -13.68 2.83
C PRO A 172 6.05 -15.05 2.25
N ASP A 173 6.12 -16.06 3.14
CA ASP A 173 6.01 -17.47 2.82
C ASP A 173 4.53 -17.86 2.76
N MET A 174 3.99 -18.00 1.54
CA MET A 174 2.57 -18.29 1.34
C MET A 174 2.14 -19.66 1.84
N ALA A 175 3.01 -20.67 1.79
CA ALA A 175 2.67 -22.01 2.27
C ALA A 175 2.48 -22.00 3.79
N LYS A 176 3.42 -21.41 4.51
CA LYS A 176 3.34 -21.29 5.97
C LYS A 176 2.26 -20.31 6.41
N THR A 177 2.07 -19.23 5.68
CA THR A 177 0.99 -18.25 5.92
C THR A 177 -0.38 -18.93 5.82
N ARG A 178 -0.61 -19.77 4.80
CA ARG A 178 -1.87 -20.51 4.64
C ARG A 178 -2.11 -21.46 5.82
N GLU A 179 -1.11 -22.25 6.19
CA GLU A 179 -1.21 -23.16 7.35
C GLU A 179 -1.61 -22.41 8.62
N LEU A 180 -0.88 -21.32 8.95
CA LEU A 180 -1.10 -20.56 10.18
C LEU A 180 -2.45 -19.81 10.15
N THR A 181 -2.79 -19.19 9.02
CA THR A 181 -4.03 -18.44 8.87
C THR A 181 -5.24 -19.36 9.03
N CYS A 182 -5.26 -20.53 8.37
CA CYS A 182 -6.34 -21.49 8.54
C CYS A 182 -6.42 -22.00 9.99
N ALA A 183 -5.30 -22.38 10.59
CA ALA A 183 -5.28 -22.90 11.97
C ALA A 183 -5.82 -21.91 13.00
N VAL A 184 -5.58 -20.60 12.81
CA VAL A 184 -6.01 -19.57 13.75
C VAL A 184 -7.41 -19.06 13.43
N LEU A 185 -7.73 -18.77 12.15
CA LEU A 185 -8.95 -18.06 11.81
C LEU A 185 -10.15 -18.99 11.60
N GLN A 186 -9.98 -20.23 11.11
CA GLN A 186 -11.13 -21.14 10.91
C GLN A 186 -11.94 -21.37 12.19
N PRO A 187 -11.33 -21.69 13.35
CA PRO A 187 -12.08 -21.86 14.59
C PRO A 187 -12.83 -20.60 15.06
N ILE A 188 -12.29 -19.41 14.76
CA ILE A 188 -12.92 -18.13 15.09
C ILE A 188 -14.15 -17.91 14.21
N LEU A 189 -14.01 -18.13 12.91
CA LEU A 189 -15.08 -17.98 11.92
C LEU A 189 -16.21 -18.99 12.12
N GLU A 190 -15.90 -20.24 12.48
CA GLU A 190 -16.88 -21.30 12.80
C GLU A 190 -17.75 -20.92 14.00
N GLN A 191 -17.24 -20.14 14.95
CA GLN A 191 -17.99 -19.61 16.08
C GLN A 191 -18.81 -18.36 15.71
N GLY A 192 -18.75 -17.91 14.46
CA GLY A 192 -19.44 -16.69 13.98
C GLY A 192 -18.81 -15.39 14.46
N ILE A 193 -17.58 -15.44 14.99
CA ILE A 193 -16.84 -14.29 15.48
C ILE A 193 -16.11 -13.60 14.30
N VAL A 194 -16.10 -12.27 14.27
CA VAL A 194 -15.37 -11.47 13.29
C VAL A 194 -13.93 -11.23 13.78
N PRO A 195 -12.90 -11.83 13.17
CA PRO A 195 -11.52 -11.49 13.49
C PRO A 195 -11.18 -10.10 12.97
N VAL A 196 -10.65 -9.24 13.85
CA VAL A 196 -10.12 -7.92 13.53
C VAL A 196 -8.60 -8.00 13.55
N ILE A 197 -7.98 -7.94 12.39
CA ILE A 197 -6.58 -8.31 12.17
C ILE A 197 -5.75 -7.06 11.92
N THR A 198 -4.54 -7.04 12.48
CA THR A 198 -3.56 -6.00 12.14
C THR A 198 -3.13 -6.12 10.68
N GLY A 199 -3.23 -5.03 9.92
CA GLY A 199 -2.55 -4.91 8.64
C GLY A 199 -1.06 -4.68 8.81
N PHE A 200 -0.30 -4.61 7.70
CA PHE A 200 1.08 -4.17 7.61
C PHE A 200 2.14 -5.07 8.25
N LEU A 201 1.87 -5.68 9.38
CA LEU A 201 2.85 -6.47 10.14
C LEU A 201 2.69 -7.99 9.93
N ALA A 202 3.77 -8.71 10.18
CA ALA A 202 3.90 -10.16 10.11
C ALA A 202 4.98 -10.63 11.12
N ALA A 203 5.38 -11.89 11.05
CA ALA A 203 6.53 -12.38 11.83
C ALA A 203 7.42 -13.30 11.00
N ASN A 204 8.73 -13.25 11.25
CA ASN A 204 9.69 -14.19 10.68
C ASN A 204 9.66 -15.56 11.39
N GLY A 205 10.47 -16.52 10.93
CA GLY A 205 10.57 -17.84 11.52
C GLY A 205 11.03 -17.88 12.97
N LYS A 206 11.64 -16.81 13.48
CA LYS A 206 12.11 -16.65 14.87
C LYS A 206 11.08 -15.96 15.77
N GLY A 207 9.91 -15.58 15.22
CA GLY A 207 8.87 -14.84 15.95
C GLY A 207 9.14 -13.34 16.08
N ASN A 208 10.16 -12.78 15.42
CA ASN A 208 10.36 -11.34 15.40
C ASN A 208 9.35 -10.67 14.49
N ILE A 209 8.82 -9.52 14.91
CA ILE A 209 7.93 -8.70 14.08
C ILE A 209 8.69 -8.22 12.84
N THR A 210 8.05 -8.33 11.70
CA THR A 210 8.48 -7.80 10.41
C THR A 210 7.35 -6.97 9.81
N THR A 211 7.67 -6.03 8.92
CA THR A 211 6.67 -5.25 8.20
C THR A 211 6.73 -5.52 6.69
N LEU A 212 5.58 -5.42 6.03
CA LEU A 212 5.40 -5.76 4.61
C LEU A 212 5.72 -4.61 3.64
N GLY A 213 6.23 -3.50 4.17
CA GLY A 213 6.58 -2.32 3.39
C GLY A 213 5.36 -1.52 2.91
N ARG A 214 5.55 -0.72 1.87
CA ARG A 214 4.50 0.16 1.32
C ARG A 214 3.28 -0.63 0.87
N GLY A 215 2.06 -0.16 1.23
CA GLY A 215 0.81 -0.87 0.95
C GLY A 215 0.62 -2.13 1.78
N GLY A 216 1.40 -2.30 2.86
CA GLY A 216 1.45 -3.52 3.66
C GLY A 216 0.10 -3.95 4.24
N SER A 217 -0.79 -3.03 4.61
CA SER A 217 -2.13 -3.41 5.11
C SER A 217 -3.03 -3.97 4.00
N ASP A 218 -2.96 -3.42 2.78
CA ASP A 218 -3.67 -3.97 1.62
C ASP A 218 -3.09 -5.34 1.26
N TYR A 219 -1.75 -5.45 1.34
CA TYR A 219 -1.07 -6.72 1.11
C TYR A 219 -1.43 -7.78 2.15
N SER A 220 -1.55 -7.41 3.44
CA SER A 220 -2.04 -8.32 4.48
C SER A 220 -3.43 -8.87 4.17
N ALA A 221 -4.36 -8.00 3.72
CA ALA A 221 -5.71 -8.45 3.34
C ALA A 221 -5.69 -9.41 2.14
N ALA A 222 -4.86 -9.12 1.13
CA ALA A 222 -4.69 -10.01 -0.03
C ALA A 222 -4.08 -11.37 0.35
N LEU A 223 -3.06 -11.37 1.21
CA LEU A 223 -2.43 -12.61 1.71
C LEU A 223 -3.41 -13.45 2.53
N ILE A 224 -4.17 -12.83 3.43
CA ILE A 224 -5.17 -13.49 4.26
C ILE A 224 -6.32 -14.02 3.40
N GLY A 225 -6.81 -13.23 2.43
CA GLY A 225 -7.83 -13.67 1.47
C GLY A 225 -7.39 -14.89 0.67
N ALA A 226 -6.16 -14.88 0.15
CA ALA A 226 -5.58 -16.01 -0.57
C ALA A 226 -5.32 -17.24 0.32
N ALA A 227 -5.01 -17.03 1.60
CA ALA A 227 -4.79 -18.12 2.56
C ALA A 227 -6.09 -18.80 2.99
N LEU A 228 -7.20 -18.04 3.12
CA LEU A 228 -8.54 -18.54 3.55
C LEU A 228 -9.44 -18.99 2.40
N PRO A 229 -8.99 -19.14 1.18
CA PRO A 229 -9.71 -19.06 -0.10
C PRO A 229 -11.02 -18.25 0.00
N ALA A 230 -10.87 -16.96 0.26
CA ALA A 230 -12.01 -16.05 0.32
C ALA A 230 -12.68 -15.89 -1.05
N ASP A 231 -13.99 -15.56 -1.07
CA ASP A 231 -14.70 -15.25 -2.31
C ASP A 231 -14.32 -13.88 -2.86
N ASP A 232 -14.10 -12.91 -1.95
CA ASP A 232 -13.77 -11.53 -2.34
C ASP A 232 -12.88 -10.83 -1.29
N VAL A 233 -12.09 -9.87 -1.75
CA VAL A 233 -11.28 -8.97 -0.91
C VAL A 233 -11.67 -7.54 -1.24
N TRP A 234 -12.17 -6.78 -0.26
CA TRP A 234 -12.57 -5.39 -0.44
C TRP A 234 -11.61 -4.45 0.27
N ILE A 235 -11.03 -3.55 -0.50
CA ILE A 235 -10.11 -2.52 0.00
C ILE A 235 -10.88 -1.20 0.11
N TYR A 236 -11.14 -0.77 1.33
CA TYR A 236 -11.79 0.49 1.63
C TYR A 236 -10.76 1.62 1.74
N THR A 237 -11.03 2.70 1.03
CA THR A 237 -10.21 3.92 0.95
C THR A 237 -11.11 5.16 1.04
N ASP A 238 -10.57 6.34 0.72
CA ASP A 238 -11.27 7.64 0.74
C ASP A 238 -11.75 8.12 -0.64
N VAL A 239 -11.66 7.26 -1.66
CA VAL A 239 -12.14 7.54 -3.02
C VAL A 239 -13.11 6.46 -3.50
N ASP A 240 -13.99 6.78 -4.45
CA ASP A 240 -15.05 5.89 -4.96
C ASP A 240 -14.51 4.73 -5.84
N GLY A 241 -13.23 4.41 -5.76
CA GLY A 241 -12.57 3.38 -6.54
C GLY A 241 -11.43 3.93 -7.39
N VAL A 242 -11.06 3.21 -8.44
CA VAL A 242 -10.09 3.67 -9.44
C VAL A 242 -10.73 4.77 -10.28
N MET A 243 -10.11 5.94 -10.30
CA MET A 243 -10.63 7.10 -11.04
C MET A 243 -10.04 7.18 -12.44
N THR A 244 -10.79 7.74 -13.39
CA THR A 244 -10.33 7.99 -14.76
C THR A 244 -9.18 9.00 -14.84
N ALA A 245 -9.01 9.84 -13.82
CA ALA A 245 -7.89 10.76 -13.60
C ALA A 245 -7.83 11.14 -12.11
N ASP A 246 -6.79 11.84 -11.69
CA ASP A 246 -6.73 12.43 -10.33
C ASP A 246 -7.83 13.51 -10.20
N PRO A 247 -8.82 13.35 -9.33
CA PRO A 247 -9.94 14.30 -9.20
C PRO A 247 -9.49 15.69 -8.71
N ARG A 248 -8.31 15.81 -8.12
CA ARG A 248 -7.73 17.10 -7.73
C ARG A 248 -7.25 17.90 -8.93
N LEU A 249 -6.94 17.23 -10.04
CA LEU A 249 -6.50 17.82 -11.31
C LEU A 249 -7.64 17.93 -12.31
N VAL A 250 -8.52 16.93 -12.33
CA VAL A 250 -9.65 16.81 -13.25
C VAL A 250 -10.92 16.62 -12.43
N PRO A 251 -11.64 17.72 -12.08
CA PRO A 251 -12.85 17.63 -11.24
C PRO A 251 -13.97 16.75 -11.85
N SER A 252 -13.95 16.54 -13.15
CA SER A 252 -14.89 15.65 -13.87
C SER A 252 -14.45 14.19 -13.92
N ALA A 253 -13.36 13.82 -13.23
CA ALA A 253 -12.94 12.44 -13.16
C ALA A 253 -14.05 11.54 -12.58
N ALA A 254 -14.27 10.42 -13.22
CA ALA A 254 -15.31 9.45 -12.85
C ALA A 254 -14.67 8.12 -12.39
N THR A 255 -15.42 7.33 -11.63
CA THR A 255 -14.97 6.00 -11.24
C THR A 255 -14.96 5.06 -12.42
N VAL A 256 -13.91 4.26 -12.57
CA VAL A 256 -13.81 3.14 -13.51
C VAL A 256 -14.52 1.93 -12.89
N PRO A 257 -15.67 1.47 -13.40
CA PRO A 257 -16.44 0.40 -12.73
C PRO A 257 -15.70 -0.94 -12.70
N VAL A 258 -14.97 -1.25 -13.78
CA VAL A 258 -14.21 -2.50 -13.95
C VAL A 258 -12.85 -2.19 -14.54
N CYS A 259 -11.81 -2.71 -13.92
CA CYS A 259 -10.42 -2.55 -14.32
C CYS A 259 -9.72 -3.92 -14.35
N SER A 260 -8.84 -4.17 -15.32
CA SER A 260 -8.03 -5.39 -15.29
C SER A 260 -6.87 -5.25 -14.31
N TYR A 261 -6.35 -6.39 -13.85
CA TYR A 261 -5.15 -6.41 -12.99
C TYR A 261 -3.92 -5.80 -13.69
N ARG A 262 -3.85 -5.86 -15.03
CA ARG A 262 -2.79 -5.22 -15.81
C ARG A 262 -2.95 -3.70 -15.81
N GLU A 263 -4.18 -3.22 -16.05
CA GLU A 263 -4.46 -1.78 -16.04
C GLU A 263 -4.16 -1.16 -14.68
N ILE A 264 -4.59 -1.80 -13.58
CA ILE A 264 -4.30 -1.27 -12.24
C ILE A 264 -2.80 -1.30 -11.89
N ALA A 265 -2.07 -2.32 -12.34
CA ALA A 265 -0.63 -2.39 -12.13
C ALA A 265 0.11 -1.27 -12.86
N GLU A 266 -0.27 -0.95 -14.10
CA GLU A 266 0.26 0.18 -14.85
C GLU A 266 -0.11 1.52 -14.20
N LEU A 267 -1.36 1.70 -13.78
CA LEU A 267 -1.81 2.91 -13.08
C LEU A 267 -1.01 3.13 -11.78
N ALA A 268 -0.83 2.09 -10.99
CA ALA A 268 -0.08 2.17 -9.73
C ALA A 268 1.42 2.45 -9.97
N TYR A 269 2.01 1.85 -11.00
CA TYR A 269 3.40 2.10 -11.37
C TYR A 269 3.63 3.57 -11.78
N TYR A 270 2.69 4.14 -12.52
CA TYR A 270 2.75 5.53 -12.99
C TYR A 270 2.04 6.52 -12.05
N GLY A 271 1.99 6.23 -10.74
CA GLY A 271 1.69 7.20 -9.70
C GLY A 271 0.24 7.28 -9.23
N ALA A 272 -0.68 6.47 -9.75
CA ALA A 272 -2.02 6.39 -9.20
C ALA A 272 -1.98 5.78 -7.79
N LYS A 273 -2.49 6.52 -6.80
CA LYS A 273 -2.47 6.12 -5.39
C LYS A 273 -3.68 5.24 -5.04
N VAL A 274 -3.87 4.12 -5.73
CA VAL A 274 -5.02 3.25 -5.48
C VAL A 274 -4.63 1.95 -4.79
N LEU A 275 -3.76 1.15 -5.41
CA LEU A 275 -3.28 -0.12 -4.87
C LEU A 275 -1.78 -0.28 -5.18
N HIS A 276 -1.04 -0.88 -4.26
CA HIS A 276 0.34 -1.25 -4.54
C HIS A 276 0.39 -2.53 -5.38
N PRO A 277 1.27 -2.66 -6.41
CA PRO A 277 1.34 -3.86 -7.27
C PRO A 277 1.50 -5.19 -6.51
N LYS A 278 2.20 -5.19 -5.37
CA LYS A 278 2.34 -6.37 -4.50
C LYS A 278 0.98 -6.94 -4.03
N THR A 279 -0.03 -6.08 -3.82
CA THR A 279 -1.37 -6.48 -3.34
C THR A 279 -2.10 -7.35 -4.35
N ILE A 280 -1.89 -7.09 -5.63
CA ILE A 280 -2.64 -7.73 -6.72
C ILE A 280 -2.25 -9.20 -6.89
N ARG A 281 -0.98 -9.51 -6.71
CA ARG A 281 -0.43 -10.83 -7.03
C ARG A 281 -1.07 -11.99 -6.26
N PRO A 282 -1.21 -11.98 -4.92
CA PRO A 282 -1.82 -13.09 -4.19
C PRO A 282 -3.29 -13.33 -4.58
N VAL A 283 -4.03 -12.25 -4.86
CA VAL A 283 -5.43 -12.32 -5.26
C VAL A 283 -5.58 -12.95 -6.65
N ILE A 284 -4.70 -12.57 -7.61
CA ILE A 284 -4.68 -13.14 -8.96
C ILE A 284 -4.36 -14.64 -8.91
N GLU A 285 -3.29 -15.01 -8.21
CA GLU A 285 -2.84 -16.39 -8.10
C GLU A 285 -3.89 -17.31 -7.43
N ALA A 286 -4.68 -16.75 -6.52
CA ALA A 286 -5.77 -17.45 -5.85
C ALA A 286 -7.12 -17.42 -6.60
N GLY A 287 -7.24 -16.64 -7.67
CA GLY A 287 -8.49 -16.50 -8.43
C GLY A 287 -9.63 -15.81 -7.66
N ILE A 288 -9.29 -14.94 -6.70
CA ILE A 288 -10.23 -14.26 -5.79
C ILE A 288 -10.64 -12.91 -6.40
N GLY A 289 -11.89 -12.49 -6.19
CA GLY A 289 -12.35 -11.15 -6.53
C GLY A 289 -11.65 -10.08 -5.69
N LEU A 290 -11.37 -8.91 -6.30
CA LEU A 290 -10.87 -7.75 -5.58
C LEU A 290 -11.70 -6.53 -5.94
N ARG A 291 -12.11 -5.76 -4.91
CA ARG A 291 -12.89 -4.55 -5.09
C ARG A 291 -12.25 -3.39 -4.31
N VAL A 292 -12.24 -2.21 -4.92
CA VAL A 292 -11.88 -0.95 -4.25
C VAL A 292 -13.14 -0.17 -3.95
N CYS A 293 -13.38 0.16 -2.68
CA CYS A 293 -14.59 0.79 -2.17
C CYS A 293 -14.27 2.09 -1.42
N ASN A 294 -15.26 2.97 -1.28
CA ASN A 294 -15.14 4.19 -0.48
C ASN A 294 -15.79 4.02 0.90
N THR A 295 -15.01 4.25 1.95
CA THR A 295 -15.51 4.25 3.34
C THR A 295 -16.60 5.30 3.56
N PHE A 296 -16.47 6.47 2.92
CA PHE A 296 -17.36 7.62 3.12
C PHE A 296 -18.53 7.66 2.15
N ASN A 297 -18.55 6.76 1.14
CA ASN A 297 -19.63 6.59 0.19
C ASN A 297 -19.92 5.09 -0.03
N PRO A 298 -20.37 4.36 1.02
CA PRO A 298 -20.53 2.90 0.96
C PRO A 298 -21.61 2.43 -0.02
N GLY A 299 -22.53 3.30 -0.41
CA GLY A 299 -23.53 3.01 -1.45
C GLY A 299 -22.96 2.98 -2.88
N HIS A 300 -21.76 3.49 -3.09
CA HIS A 300 -21.11 3.45 -4.40
C HIS A 300 -20.50 2.06 -4.66
N PRO A 301 -20.72 1.44 -5.84
CA PRO A 301 -20.27 0.07 -6.11
C PRO A 301 -18.74 -0.07 -6.17
N GLY A 302 -17.98 1.02 -6.25
CA GLY A 302 -16.53 1.00 -6.35
C GLY A 302 -16.00 0.51 -7.69
N THR A 303 -14.76 0.04 -7.69
CA THR A 303 -14.12 -0.59 -8.86
C THR A 303 -13.89 -2.07 -8.60
N ARG A 304 -14.41 -2.91 -9.49
CA ARG A 304 -14.12 -4.34 -9.48
C ARG A 304 -12.88 -4.64 -10.31
N LEU A 305 -11.95 -5.39 -9.75
CA LEU A 305 -10.77 -5.87 -10.45
C LEU A 305 -10.99 -7.28 -10.99
N VAL A 306 -10.61 -7.52 -12.24
CA VAL A 306 -10.83 -8.78 -12.96
C VAL A 306 -9.57 -9.25 -13.68
N THR A 307 -9.46 -10.56 -13.91
CA THR A 307 -8.32 -11.15 -14.65
C THR A 307 -8.39 -10.89 -16.14
N ASP A 308 -9.59 -11.01 -16.71
CA ASP A 308 -9.83 -10.78 -18.13
C ASP A 308 -11.00 -9.81 -18.32
N LEU A 309 -10.81 -8.81 -19.17
CA LEU A 309 -11.88 -7.96 -19.65
C LEU A 309 -12.50 -8.62 -20.86
N GLU A 310 -13.62 -9.32 -20.69
CA GLU A 310 -14.55 -9.52 -21.80
C GLU A 310 -14.90 -8.14 -22.35
N ALA A 311 -14.54 -7.90 -23.61
CA ALA A 311 -14.72 -6.71 -24.44
C ALA A 311 -15.58 -5.59 -23.83
N HIS A 312 -15.02 -4.79 -22.93
CA HIS A 312 -15.71 -3.59 -22.44
C HIS A 312 -15.40 -2.40 -23.34
N PRO A 313 -16.41 -1.62 -23.73
CA PRO A 313 -16.22 -0.43 -24.54
C PRO A 313 -15.41 0.60 -23.75
N GLY A 314 -14.27 0.95 -24.24
CA GLY A 314 -13.38 1.94 -23.64
C GLY A 314 -11.93 1.59 -23.91
N VAL A 315 -11.37 2.18 -24.96
CA VAL A 315 -9.97 1.97 -25.33
C VAL A 315 -9.03 2.58 -24.31
N ILE A 316 -9.42 3.72 -23.73
CA ILE A 316 -8.71 4.43 -22.68
C ILE A 316 -9.56 4.32 -21.41
N LYS A 317 -8.97 3.84 -20.32
CA LYS A 317 -9.62 3.68 -19.02
C LYS A 317 -9.31 4.85 -18.08
N ALA A 318 -8.04 5.21 -18.01
CA ALA A 318 -7.60 6.26 -17.09
C ALA A 318 -6.32 6.93 -17.59
N ILE A 319 -6.08 8.13 -17.05
CA ILE A 319 -4.87 8.91 -17.25
C ILE A 319 -4.25 9.17 -15.88
N THR A 320 -2.96 8.93 -15.76
CA THR A 320 -2.21 9.24 -14.53
C THR A 320 -0.98 10.08 -14.83
N THR A 321 -0.44 10.72 -13.80
CA THR A 321 0.74 11.58 -13.95
C THR A 321 1.74 11.30 -12.84
N VAL A 322 3.02 11.22 -13.21
CA VAL A 322 4.15 11.28 -12.28
C VAL A 322 4.78 12.67 -12.44
N ARG A 323 4.91 13.40 -11.35
CA ARG A 323 5.46 14.75 -11.31
C ARG A 323 6.80 14.78 -10.60
N ASP A 324 7.40 15.95 -10.51
CA ASP A 324 8.65 16.20 -9.79
C ASP A 324 9.80 15.33 -10.30
N LEU A 325 9.90 15.16 -11.62
CA LEU A 325 10.95 14.41 -12.31
C LEU A 325 11.88 15.36 -13.08
N GLN A 326 13.11 14.91 -13.28
CA GLN A 326 14.03 15.48 -14.28
C GLN A 326 14.55 14.37 -15.18
N LEU A 327 14.79 14.69 -16.45
CA LEU A 327 15.49 13.80 -17.37
C LEU A 327 16.99 14.06 -17.25
N VAL A 328 17.74 13.04 -16.86
CA VAL A 328 19.19 13.06 -16.88
C VAL A 328 19.64 12.43 -18.18
N THR A 329 20.53 13.11 -18.87
CA THR A 329 21.07 12.65 -20.15
C THR A 329 22.60 12.60 -20.08
N ILE A 330 23.15 11.47 -20.49
CA ILE A 330 24.56 11.30 -20.82
C ILE A 330 24.65 11.28 -22.33
N GLU A 331 25.42 12.16 -22.92
CA GLU A 331 25.59 12.24 -24.38
C GLU A 331 27.06 12.40 -24.77
N GLY A 332 27.42 11.78 -25.88
CA GLY A 332 28.74 11.88 -26.43
C GLY A 332 28.89 11.14 -27.75
N HIS A 333 29.53 11.76 -28.71
CA HIS A 333 29.78 11.18 -30.03
C HIS A 333 30.75 9.97 -29.93
N GLY A 334 31.61 9.92 -28.91
CA GLY A 334 32.53 8.81 -28.66
C GLY A 334 31.89 7.61 -27.97
N MET A 335 30.61 7.67 -27.58
CA MET A 335 29.92 6.55 -26.94
C MET A 335 29.56 5.41 -27.91
N LEU A 336 29.50 5.68 -29.21
CA LEU A 336 29.12 4.73 -30.24
C LEU A 336 29.98 3.46 -30.22
N GLY A 337 29.36 2.31 -29.96
CA GLY A 337 30.06 1.02 -29.96
C GLY A 337 30.98 0.77 -28.76
N VAL A 338 30.96 1.64 -27.73
CA VAL A 338 31.73 1.46 -26.49
C VAL A 338 30.98 0.57 -25.52
N PRO A 339 31.47 -0.67 -25.22
CA PRO A 339 30.77 -1.55 -24.28
C PRO A 339 30.80 -1.01 -22.86
N GLY A 340 29.68 -1.19 -22.14
CA GLY A 340 29.63 -0.98 -20.69
C GLY A 340 29.19 0.42 -20.23
N VAL A 341 28.99 1.40 -21.10
CA VAL A 341 28.54 2.75 -20.73
C VAL A 341 27.21 2.69 -20.00
N ALA A 342 26.22 1.99 -20.56
CA ALA A 342 24.89 1.82 -19.92
C ALA A 342 24.99 1.11 -18.55
N ALA A 343 25.81 0.05 -18.46
CA ALA A 343 26.00 -0.68 -17.20
C ALA A 343 26.58 0.24 -16.12
N ARG A 344 27.64 1.02 -16.44
CA ARG A 344 28.28 1.94 -15.50
C ARG A 344 27.36 3.11 -15.12
N THR A 345 26.57 3.60 -16.06
CA THR A 345 25.52 4.60 -15.79
C THR A 345 24.55 4.12 -14.73
N PHE A 346 23.90 2.98 -14.93
CA PHE A 346 22.86 2.51 -14.01
C PHE A 346 23.43 1.94 -12.71
N ASP A 347 24.64 1.41 -12.68
CA ASP A 347 25.36 1.08 -11.44
C ASP A 347 25.60 2.33 -10.58
N THR A 348 26.02 3.44 -11.20
CA THR A 348 26.22 4.72 -10.51
C THR A 348 24.89 5.28 -9.98
N VAL A 349 23.81 5.23 -10.78
CA VAL A 349 22.47 5.64 -10.35
C VAL A 349 21.96 4.77 -9.20
N ALA A 350 22.15 3.46 -9.26
CA ALA A 350 21.77 2.54 -8.18
C ALA A 350 22.51 2.87 -6.87
N LYS A 351 23.80 3.16 -6.92
CA LYS A 351 24.58 3.60 -5.74
C LYS A 351 24.09 4.91 -5.14
N SER A 352 23.45 5.78 -5.94
CA SER A 352 22.79 6.98 -5.43
C SER A 352 21.50 6.71 -4.66
N GLY A 353 20.90 5.52 -4.80
CA GLY A 353 19.59 5.18 -4.27
C GLY A 353 18.41 5.82 -5.01
N ALA A 354 18.64 6.44 -6.18
CA ALA A 354 17.57 7.04 -6.98
C ALA A 354 16.79 5.98 -7.76
N SER A 355 15.46 6.10 -7.78
CA SER A 355 14.57 5.29 -8.62
C SER A 355 14.56 5.83 -10.05
N VAL A 356 14.48 4.94 -11.04
CA VAL A 356 14.45 5.27 -12.48
C VAL A 356 13.15 4.78 -13.09
N PRO A 357 12.10 5.64 -13.19
CA PRO A 357 10.81 5.25 -13.74
C PRO A 357 10.78 5.13 -15.28
N LEU A 358 11.71 5.76 -15.97
CA LEU A 358 11.78 5.74 -17.43
C LEU A 358 13.24 5.71 -17.90
N ILE A 359 13.52 4.86 -18.88
CA ILE A 359 14.81 4.81 -19.58
C ILE A 359 14.52 4.89 -21.07
N THR A 360 15.28 5.73 -21.78
CA THR A 360 15.27 5.80 -23.25
C THR A 360 16.69 5.95 -23.76
N GLN A 361 16.98 5.29 -24.87
CA GLN A 361 18.28 5.35 -25.52
C GLN A 361 18.05 5.59 -27.02
N ALA A 362 18.80 6.52 -27.59
CA ALA A 362 18.78 6.72 -29.04
C ALA A 362 19.38 5.50 -29.75
N SER A 363 18.84 5.17 -30.92
CA SER A 363 19.33 4.05 -31.74
C SER A 363 20.79 4.24 -32.23
N SER A 364 21.28 5.47 -32.20
CA SER A 364 22.68 5.80 -32.49
C SER A 364 23.66 5.51 -31.34
N GLU A 365 23.17 5.06 -30.17
CA GLU A 365 23.96 4.84 -28.93
C GLU A 365 24.72 6.09 -28.43
N GLN A 366 24.45 7.27 -29.00
CA GLN A 366 25.15 8.53 -28.66
C GLN A 366 24.56 9.24 -27.46
N SER A 367 23.42 8.75 -26.93
CA SER A 367 22.83 9.29 -25.71
C SER A 367 22.05 8.23 -24.95
N ILE A 368 22.13 8.31 -23.61
CA ILE A 368 21.30 7.57 -22.67
C ILE A 368 20.55 8.60 -21.86
N CYS A 369 19.22 8.55 -21.88
CA CYS A 369 18.36 9.46 -21.14
C CYS A 369 17.46 8.66 -20.22
N PHE A 370 17.28 9.13 -18.99
CA PHE A 370 16.42 8.49 -18.00
C PHE A 370 15.79 9.51 -17.05
N ALA A 371 14.60 9.19 -16.54
CA ALA A 371 13.90 10.03 -15.59
C ALA A 371 14.25 9.62 -14.15
N ILE A 372 14.43 10.60 -13.28
CA ILE A 372 14.61 10.41 -11.84
C ILE A 372 13.85 11.49 -11.06
N PRO A 373 13.58 11.29 -9.75
CA PRO A 373 13.02 12.34 -8.91
C PRO A 373 13.93 13.59 -8.87
N SER A 374 13.34 14.78 -9.04
CA SER A 374 14.05 16.06 -9.07
C SER A 374 14.95 16.27 -7.86
N ALA A 375 14.50 15.84 -6.68
CA ALA A 375 15.27 15.92 -5.43
C ALA A 375 16.60 15.14 -5.46
N SER A 376 16.75 14.15 -6.36
CA SER A 376 17.95 13.32 -6.50
C SER A 376 18.88 13.79 -7.61
N SER A 377 18.39 14.69 -8.48
CA SER A 377 19.03 15.01 -9.77
C SER A 377 20.45 15.55 -9.62
N ALA A 378 20.65 16.59 -8.82
CA ALA A 378 21.97 17.20 -8.65
C ALA A 378 23.02 16.18 -8.14
N ARG A 379 22.62 15.32 -7.20
CA ARG A 379 23.49 14.26 -6.67
C ARG A 379 23.83 13.23 -7.75
N VAL A 380 22.84 12.79 -8.52
CA VAL A 380 23.04 11.78 -9.57
C VAL A 380 23.93 12.33 -10.68
N VAL A 381 23.71 13.57 -11.13
CA VAL A 381 24.55 14.23 -12.15
C VAL A 381 26.00 14.30 -11.68
N GLY A 382 26.27 14.80 -10.46
CA GLY A 382 27.64 14.88 -9.93
C GLY A 382 28.33 13.51 -9.77
N MET A 383 27.57 12.47 -9.37
CA MET A 383 28.11 11.10 -9.31
C MET A 383 28.44 10.53 -10.69
N LEU A 384 27.64 10.85 -11.71
CA LEU A 384 27.89 10.42 -13.09
C LEU A 384 29.06 11.18 -13.72
N GLU A 385 29.17 12.50 -13.50
CA GLU A 385 30.33 13.28 -13.94
C GLU A 385 31.60 12.71 -13.35
N ALA A 386 31.63 12.39 -12.07
CA ALA A 386 32.78 11.75 -11.43
C ALA A 386 33.05 10.33 -11.96
N ALA A 387 32.01 9.55 -12.24
CA ALA A 387 32.17 8.21 -12.78
C ALA A 387 32.70 8.20 -14.22
N PHE A 388 32.41 9.23 -14.99
CA PHE A 388 32.80 9.37 -16.37
C PHE A 388 33.86 10.47 -16.60
N GLU A 389 34.57 10.90 -15.56
CA GLU A 389 35.59 11.98 -15.61
C GLU A 389 36.60 11.79 -16.76
N HIS A 390 37.13 10.57 -16.87
CA HIS A 390 38.14 10.24 -17.93
C HIS A 390 37.53 10.37 -19.34
N GLU A 391 36.32 9.88 -19.56
CA GLU A 391 35.67 9.95 -20.87
C GLU A 391 35.25 11.37 -21.23
N ILE A 392 34.93 12.19 -20.24
CA ILE A 392 34.60 13.61 -20.43
C ILE A 392 35.86 14.38 -20.80
N GLU A 393 36.98 14.12 -20.13
CA GLU A 393 38.31 14.74 -20.46
C GLU A 393 38.76 14.41 -21.87
N HIS A 394 38.51 13.15 -22.31
CA HIS A 394 38.91 12.67 -23.64
C HIS A 394 37.86 12.96 -24.73
N ARG A 395 36.75 13.59 -24.37
CA ARG A 395 35.64 13.90 -25.28
C ARG A 395 34.92 12.68 -25.90
N ASP A 396 35.02 11.54 -25.25
CA ASP A 396 34.22 10.36 -25.61
C ASP A 396 32.77 10.56 -25.12
N ILE A 397 32.64 11.23 -23.96
CA ILE A 397 31.34 11.77 -23.44
C ILE A 397 31.43 13.29 -23.50
N ASP A 398 30.48 13.93 -24.16
CA ASP A 398 30.47 15.38 -24.30
C ASP A 398 29.98 16.05 -23.00
N ARG A 399 28.95 15.51 -22.36
CA ARG A 399 28.41 16.01 -21.08
C ARG A 399 27.46 15.07 -20.42
N VAL A 400 27.25 15.29 -19.11
CA VAL A 400 26.12 14.80 -18.31
C VAL A 400 25.30 16.01 -17.87
N TRP A 401 23.98 15.98 -18.08
CA TRP A 401 23.13 17.10 -17.75
C TRP A 401 21.70 16.67 -17.39
N ALA A 402 20.95 17.55 -16.73
CA ALA A 402 19.55 17.33 -16.41
C ALA A 402 18.69 18.44 -17.01
N THR A 403 17.47 18.11 -17.40
CA THR A 403 16.46 19.08 -17.85
C THR A 403 15.93 19.92 -16.70
N GLU A 404 15.11 20.92 -17.01
CA GLU A 404 14.13 21.45 -16.06
C GLU A 404 13.16 20.36 -15.64
N GLU A 405 12.33 20.66 -14.63
CA GLU A 405 11.35 19.73 -14.10
C GLU A 405 10.33 19.31 -15.16
N VAL A 406 10.09 18.02 -15.25
CA VAL A 406 9.16 17.40 -16.21
C VAL A 406 8.19 16.47 -15.49
N GLY A 407 7.11 16.11 -16.18
CA GLY A 407 6.17 15.10 -15.73
C GLY A 407 5.95 14.03 -16.79
N ILE A 408 5.65 12.81 -16.34
CA ILE A 408 5.20 11.72 -17.23
C ILE A 408 3.68 11.69 -17.17
N VAL A 409 3.01 11.84 -18.32
CA VAL A 409 1.57 11.62 -18.47
C VAL A 409 1.39 10.26 -19.10
N THR A 410 0.70 9.36 -18.40
CA THR A 410 0.46 7.99 -18.85
C THR A 410 -1.02 7.77 -19.12
N VAL A 411 -1.32 7.26 -20.30
CA VAL A 411 -2.67 6.85 -20.72
C VAL A 411 -2.73 5.33 -20.62
N VAL A 412 -3.69 4.81 -19.86
CA VAL A 412 -3.83 3.38 -19.57
C VAL A 412 -5.15 2.85 -20.14
N GLY A 413 -5.08 1.71 -20.81
CA GLY A 413 -6.22 0.96 -21.29
C GLY A 413 -5.79 -0.23 -22.14
N GLU A 414 -6.24 -1.42 -21.80
CA GLU A 414 -5.83 -2.67 -22.45
C GLU A 414 -6.21 -2.71 -23.94
N GLY A 415 -7.34 -2.10 -24.31
CA GLY A 415 -7.82 -2.02 -25.70
C GLY A 415 -6.99 -1.13 -26.63
N MET A 416 -6.05 -0.35 -26.10
CA MET A 416 -5.25 0.58 -26.93
C MET A 416 -4.37 -0.14 -27.96
N LYS A 417 -3.85 -1.32 -27.64
CA LYS A 417 -2.95 -2.10 -28.50
C LYS A 417 -3.59 -2.52 -29.82
N SER A 418 -4.90 -2.76 -29.81
CA SER A 418 -5.67 -3.25 -30.98
C SER A 418 -6.51 -2.18 -31.65
N THR A 419 -6.53 -0.94 -31.14
CA THR A 419 -7.36 0.15 -31.66
C THR A 419 -6.50 1.18 -32.38
N PRO A 420 -6.59 1.28 -33.75
CA PRO A 420 -5.88 2.30 -34.50
C PRO A 420 -6.31 3.72 -34.12
N GLY A 421 -5.39 4.67 -34.21
CA GLY A 421 -5.66 6.09 -34.03
C GLY A 421 -5.67 6.59 -32.57
N VAL A 422 -5.44 5.73 -31.58
CA VAL A 422 -5.41 6.14 -30.16
C VAL A 422 -4.30 7.16 -29.90
N ALA A 423 -3.08 6.91 -30.39
CA ALA A 423 -1.98 7.84 -30.25
C ALA A 423 -2.31 9.22 -30.87
N GLY A 424 -2.89 9.23 -32.07
CA GLY A 424 -3.32 10.48 -32.70
C GLY A 424 -4.29 11.27 -31.84
N ARG A 425 -5.29 10.63 -31.24
CA ARG A 425 -6.24 11.30 -30.33
C ARG A 425 -5.56 11.85 -29.08
N VAL A 426 -4.64 11.09 -28.48
CA VAL A 426 -3.91 11.50 -27.28
C VAL A 426 -3.03 12.73 -27.56
N PHE A 427 -2.33 12.77 -28.70
CA PHE A 427 -1.45 13.89 -29.04
C PHE A 427 -2.20 15.09 -29.63
N THR A 428 -3.45 14.94 -30.03
CA THR A 428 -4.28 16.06 -30.53
C THR A 428 -5.04 16.76 -29.39
N ALA A 429 -5.29 16.06 -28.28
CA ALA A 429 -5.99 16.59 -27.11
C ALA A 429 -5.07 17.45 -26.26
#